data_663ec1305ba33dcd8f179444966bfc31
#
_entry.id   663ec1305ba33dcd8f179444966bfc31
#
_cell.length_a   1.000
_cell.length_b   1.000
_cell.length_c   1.000
_cell.angle_alpha   90.00
_cell.angle_beta   90.00
_cell.angle_gamma   90.00
#
_symmetry.space_group_name_H-M   'P 1'
#
loop_
_entity.id
_entity.type
_entity.pdbx_description
1 polymer ?
#
loop_
_entity_poly.entity_id
_entity_poly.type
_entity_poly.pdbx_seq_one_letter_code
_entity_poly.pdbx_strand_id
1 'polypeptide(L)'
;MKTTKRNILLSALCCISTSLANAQSFGGNYTTEWQWDLKKGTNWVNLLRLEMSVPLWKAGSLEAATLHVAKTGDGIINDWQGFSNIEADNMFAGIAVLGYMHEWKAGHLFVGVRNVNEDFFTSDVTALFTNGSCGIFPTIAASYPIANYPLSGLTVYFDVSKGGWTFKNSLYNGVGYNGWKHHDNPFIINPKRDGVFNISQLEYSWRGALYYAGVTLHTRRFVFDDEGEMAPADEAVHKTSCAWWVYGEQPVWTSGEKTITCMAQYSENTCRESGCYRYAEAGGAYTDSLNVCGISGQYAQFCQDNEFSLELTWRRQLTKSIAIQPSFQYINNGNGNFTVLSTRLCCSF
;
A
#
# COMPACT_ATOMS: atom_id res chain seq x y z
N MET A 1 32.29 -35.32 -10.31
CA MET A 1 31.40 -34.89 -9.21
C MET A 1 30.64 -33.59 -9.44
N LYS A 2 30.97 -32.71 -10.40
CA LYS A 2 30.24 -31.47 -10.73
C LYS A 2 29.01 -31.66 -11.65
N THR A 3 28.98 -32.70 -12.46
CA THR A 3 27.90 -33.02 -13.43
C THR A 3 26.64 -33.56 -12.75
N THR A 4 26.78 -34.31 -11.66
CA THR A 4 25.64 -34.95 -10.95
C THR A 4 24.74 -33.92 -10.22
N LYS A 5 25.33 -32.88 -9.63
CA LYS A 5 24.54 -31.83 -8.94
C LYS A 5 23.73 -30.97 -9.94
N ARG A 6 24.26 -30.71 -11.15
CA ARG A 6 23.57 -29.94 -12.18
C ARG A 6 22.38 -30.71 -12.77
N ASN A 7 22.50 -32.01 -12.91
CA ASN A 7 21.40 -32.86 -13.38
C ASN A 7 20.30 -33.05 -12.35
N ILE A 8 20.62 -33.08 -11.06
CA ILE A 8 19.64 -33.13 -9.99
C ILE A 8 18.85 -31.81 -9.91
N LEU A 9 19.51 -30.66 -10.07
CA LEU A 9 18.84 -29.35 -10.09
C LEU A 9 17.92 -29.20 -11.32
N LEU A 10 18.38 -29.64 -12.52
CA LEU A 10 17.54 -29.62 -13.73
C LEU A 10 16.38 -30.60 -13.63
N SER A 11 16.57 -31.79 -13.07
CA SER A 11 15.50 -32.75 -12.84
C SER A 11 14.49 -32.26 -11.81
N ALA A 12 14.94 -31.61 -10.74
CA ALA A 12 14.06 -30.99 -9.75
C ALA A 12 13.26 -29.81 -10.38
N LEU A 13 13.88 -28.96 -11.21
CA LEU A 13 13.18 -27.92 -11.96
C LEU A 13 12.17 -28.49 -12.96
N CYS A 14 12.52 -29.58 -13.71
CA CYS A 14 11.59 -30.24 -14.62
C CYS A 14 10.45 -30.96 -13.89
N CYS A 15 10.68 -31.56 -12.73
CA CYS A 15 9.61 -32.20 -11.94
C CYS A 15 8.67 -31.15 -11.33
N ILE A 16 9.18 -29.99 -10.94
CA ILE A 16 8.37 -28.86 -10.50
C ILE A 16 7.52 -28.32 -11.66
N SER A 17 8.08 -28.24 -12.88
CA SER A 17 7.36 -27.71 -14.05
C SER A 17 6.23 -28.61 -14.56
N THR A 18 6.28 -29.94 -14.34
CA THR A 18 5.24 -30.85 -14.81
C THR A 18 4.09 -31.06 -13.82
N SER A 19 4.30 -30.86 -12.51
CA SER A 19 3.25 -30.90 -11.48
C SER A 19 2.50 -29.55 -11.32
N LEU A 20 3.07 -28.45 -11.81
CA LEU A 20 2.53 -27.09 -11.71
C LEU A 20 1.58 -26.70 -12.86
N ALA A 21 1.43 -27.53 -13.89
CA ALA A 21 0.67 -27.18 -15.12
C ALA A 21 -0.86 -27.09 -14.93
N ASN A 22 -1.42 -27.46 -13.77
CA ASN A 22 -2.88 -27.59 -13.62
C ASN A 22 -3.55 -26.67 -12.57
N ALA A 23 -2.82 -25.73 -11.95
CA ALA A 23 -3.42 -24.86 -10.92
C ALA A 23 -2.66 -23.54 -10.68
N GLN A 24 -1.97 -23.01 -11.68
CA GLN A 24 -1.31 -21.70 -11.61
C GLN A 24 -2.34 -20.63 -11.94
N SER A 25 -2.47 -19.61 -11.09
CA SER A 25 -3.08 -18.36 -11.47
C SER A 25 -1.97 -17.36 -11.83
N PHE A 26 -2.11 -16.75 -12.98
CA PHE A 26 -1.29 -15.63 -13.42
C PHE A 26 -2.20 -14.48 -13.76
N GLY A 27 -1.88 -13.29 -13.31
CA GLY A 27 -2.64 -12.10 -13.56
C GLY A 27 -1.77 -10.86 -13.51
N GLY A 28 -2.39 -9.72 -13.76
CA GLY A 28 -1.71 -8.46 -13.65
C GLY A 28 -2.65 -7.28 -13.73
N ASN A 29 -2.14 -6.15 -13.26
CA ASN A 29 -2.82 -4.87 -13.32
C ASN A 29 -1.87 -3.85 -13.94
N TYR A 30 -2.36 -3.15 -14.95
CA TYR A 30 -1.67 -2.01 -15.53
C TYR A 30 -2.50 -0.76 -15.30
N THR A 31 -1.91 0.23 -14.65
CA THR A 31 -2.50 1.54 -14.43
C THR A 31 -1.62 2.59 -15.09
N THR A 32 -2.20 3.39 -15.96
CA THR A 32 -1.55 4.57 -16.53
C THR A 32 -2.33 5.80 -16.10
N GLU A 33 -1.61 6.81 -15.62
CA GLU A 33 -2.17 8.06 -15.10
C GLU A 33 -1.54 9.25 -15.78
N TRP A 34 -2.37 10.06 -16.41
CA TRP A 34 -1.99 11.40 -16.86
C TRP A 34 -2.34 12.40 -15.75
N GLN A 35 -1.38 13.25 -15.40
CA GLN A 35 -1.45 14.25 -14.34
C GLN A 35 -1.25 15.63 -14.93
N TRP A 36 -2.01 16.61 -14.48
CA TRP A 36 -1.91 18.00 -14.89
C TRP A 36 -2.12 18.93 -13.70
N ASP A 37 -1.06 19.65 -13.31
CA ASP A 37 -1.18 20.85 -12.49
C ASP A 37 -1.55 22.03 -13.40
N LEU A 38 -2.70 22.63 -13.19
CA LEU A 38 -3.24 23.71 -14.02
C LEU A 38 -2.29 24.90 -14.16
N LYS A 39 -1.22 25.00 -13.36
CA LYS A 39 -0.26 26.12 -13.35
C LYS A 39 1.11 25.79 -13.94
N LYS A 40 1.61 24.56 -13.76
CA LYS A 40 3.04 24.26 -13.94
C LYS A 40 3.37 23.19 -14.96
N GLY A 41 2.55 22.17 -15.14
CA GLY A 41 2.95 21.13 -16.06
C GLY A 41 2.13 19.85 -16.02
N THR A 42 2.63 18.87 -16.73
CA THR A 42 2.03 17.54 -16.83
C THR A 42 3.06 16.47 -16.52
N ASN A 43 2.59 15.35 -15.99
CA ASN A 43 3.38 14.15 -15.82
C ASN A 43 2.57 12.95 -16.29
N TRP A 44 3.25 11.88 -16.66
CA TRP A 44 2.64 10.61 -17.04
C TRP A 44 3.28 9.50 -16.22
N VAL A 45 2.46 8.84 -15.42
CA VAL A 45 2.89 7.74 -14.54
C VAL A 45 2.29 6.44 -15.00
N ASN A 46 3.09 5.39 -15.01
CA ASN A 46 2.69 4.04 -15.40
C ASN A 46 3.11 3.07 -14.30
N LEU A 47 2.19 2.24 -13.87
CA LEU A 47 2.41 1.14 -12.93
C LEU A 47 1.93 -0.16 -13.54
N LEU A 48 2.82 -1.13 -13.68
CA LEU A 48 2.48 -2.51 -14.01
C LEU A 48 2.77 -3.39 -12.80
N ARG A 49 1.78 -4.13 -12.35
CA ARG A 49 1.91 -5.23 -11.38
C ARG A 49 1.64 -6.53 -12.09
N LEU A 50 2.57 -7.47 -11.98
CA LEU A 50 2.39 -8.86 -12.42
C LEU A 50 2.35 -9.75 -11.19
N GLU A 51 1.44 -10.71 -11.15
CA GLU A 51 1.25 -11.58 -9.98
C GLU A 51 1.04 -13.03 -10.41
N MET A 52 1.48 -13.94 -9.56
CA MET A 52 1.38 -15.38 -9.75
C MET A 52 1.15 -16.07 -8.42
N SER A 53 0.23 -17.01 -8.40
CA SER A 53 0.03 -17.94 -7.28
C SER A 53 0.18 -19.36 -7.77
N VAL A 54 0.99 -20.14 -7.06
CA VAL A 54 1.30 -21.55 -7.38
C VAL A 54 0.93 -22.41 -6.18
N PRO A 55 -0.18 -23.14 -6.23
CA PRO A 55 -0.54 -24.11 -5.18
C PRO A 55 0.54 -25.20 -5.05
N LEU A 56 1.03 -25.40 -3.83
CA LEU A 56 2.00 -26.46 -3.49
C LEU A 56 1.30 -27.70 -2.95
N TRP A 57 0.25 -27.48 -2.15
CA TRP A 57 -0.66 -28.50 -1.60
C TRP A 57 -2.00 -27.84 -1.20
N LYS A 58 -2.94 -28.60 -0.67
CA LYS A 58 -4.33 -28.18 -0.39
C LYS A 58 -4.45 -26.87 0.43
N ALA A 59 -3.49 -26.59 1.32
CA ALA A 59 -3.53 -25.43 2.23
C ALA A 59 -2.34 -24.48 2.04
N GLY A 60 -1.48 -24.67 1.05
CA GLY A 60 -0.27 -23.89 0.87
C GLY A 60 0.01 -23.52 -0.56
N SER A 61 0.40 -22.28 -0.79
CA SER A 61 0.81 -21.72 -2.09
C SER A 61 2.11 -20.95 -2.01
N LEU A 62 2.77 -20.83 -3.14
CA LEU A 62 3.84 -19.86 -3.36
C LEU A 62 3.25 -18.65 -4.08
N GLU A 63 3.37 -17.49 -3.44
CA GLU A 63 2.89 -16.21 -3.96
C GLU A 63 4.06 -15.38 -4.49
N ALA A 64 3.89 -14.77 -5.66
CA ALA A 64 4.87 -13.85 -6.22
C ALA A 64 4.17 -12.69 -6.92
N ALA A 65 4.70 -11.46 -6.73
CA ALA A 65 4.29 -10.29 -7.48
C ALA A 65 5.48 -9.36 -7.72
N THR A 66 5.48 -8.70 -8.88
CA THR A 66 6.46 -7.68 -9.23
C THR A 66 5.78 -6.35 -9.51
N LEU A 67 6.50 -5.25 -9.29
CA LEU A 67 6.11 -3.89 -9.63
C LEU A 67 7.08 -3.31 -10.64
N HIS A 68 6.53 -2.56 -11.61
CA HIS A 68 7.28 -1.83 -12.61
C HIS A 68 6.69 -0.42 -12.68
N VAL A 69 7.51 0.60 -12.47
CA VAL A 69 7.09 2.00 -12.48
C VAL A 69 7.87 2.77 -13.52
N ALA A 70 7.15 3.57 -14.31
CA ALA A 70 7.76 4.49 -15.25
C ALA A 70 7.01 5.83 -15.24
N LYS A 71 7.73 6.94 -15.07
CA LYS A 71 7.20 8.30 -15.13
C LYS A 71 8.02 9.20 -16.05
N THR A 72 7.38 10.22 -16.63
CA THR A 72 8.02 11.13 -17.59
C THR A 72 8.76 12.29 -16.94
N GLY A 73 8.46 12.59 -15.69
CA GLY A 73 9.07 13.68 -14.92
C GLY A 73 9.00 13.44 -13.44
N ASP A 74 9.61 14.32 -12.66
CA ASP A 74 9.42 14.37 -11.21
C ASP A 74 8.06 15.00 -10.89
N GLY A 75 7.61 14.88 -9.64
CA GLY A 75 6.29 15.34 -9.20
C GLY A 75 5.96 16.76 -9.67
N ILE A 76 4.73 16.97 -10.14
CA ILE A 76 4.29 18.27 -10.72
C ILE A 76 3.93 19.31 -9.67
N ILE A 77 3.74 18.89 -8.41
CA ILE A 77 3.45 19.75 -7.26
C ILE A 77 4.34 19.38 -6.08
N ASN A 78 4.40 20.24 -5.09
CA ASN A 78 5.14 20.00 -3.86
C ASN A 78 4.13 19.75 -2.72
N ASP A 79 3.60 18.53 -2.69
CA ASP A 79 2.68 18.03 -1.68
C ASP A 79 3.39 17.02 -0.74
N TRP A 80 2.82 16.79 0.43
CA TRP A 80 3.40 15.91 1.45
C TRP A 80 2.62 14.61 1.64
N GLN A 81 1.35 14.60 1.22
CA GLN A 81 0.49 13.41 1.34
C GLN A 81 0.59 12.46 0.13
N GLY A 82 1.19 12.91 -0.98
CA GLY A 82 1.27 12.16 -2.22
C GLY A 82 -0.08 12.12 -2.94
N PHE A 83 -0.36 13.10 -3.81
CA PHE A 83 -1.63 13.20 -4.55
C PHE A 83 -1.88 12.01 -5.49
N SER A 84 -0.86 11.23 -5.81
CA SER A 84 -0.96 10.01 -6.59
C SER A 84 -0.32 8.82 -5.87
N ASN A 85 -1.14 7.87 -5.44
CA ASN A 85 -0.70 6.66 -4.74
C ASN A 85 0.01 5.62 -5.63
N ILE A 86 0.15 5.88 -6.94
CA ILE A 86 0.94 5.03 -7.86
C ILE A 86 2.25 5.70 -8.29
N GLU A 87 2.46 6.97 -7.95
CA GLU A 87 3.70 7.66 -8.29
C GLU A 87 4.85 7.17 -7.40
N ALA A 88 5.92 6.79 -8.03
CA ALA A 88 7.17 6.40 -7.40
C ALA A 88 8.32 6.62 -8.40
N ASP A 89 9.56 6.49 -7.95
CA ASP A 89 10.72 6.56 -8.82
C ASP A 89 10.71 5.48 -9.90
N ASN A 90 11.30 5.79 -11.05
CA ASN A 90 11.42 4.85 -12.16
C ASN A 90 12.08 3.55 -11.71
N MET A 91 11.36 2.45 -11.85
CA MET A 91 11.80 1.13 -11.42
C MET A 91 11.47 0.10 -12.49
N PHE A 92 12.50 -0.51 -13.06
CA PHE A 92 12.32 -1.55 -14.08
C PHE A 92 11.60 -2.78 -13.51
N ALA A 93 11.99 -3.24 -12.33
CA ALA A 93 11.35 -4.32 -11.61
C ALA A 93 11.68 -4.25 -10.12
N GLY A 94 10.65 -4.31 -9.27
CA GLY A 94 10.76 -4.51 -7.83
C GLY A 94 9.96 -5.74 -7.40
N ILE A 95 10.38 -6.39 -6.33
CA ILE A 95 9.62 -7.51 -5.74
C ILE A 95 8.57 -6.89 -4.82
N ALA A 96 7.28 -7.05 -5.15
CA ALA A 96 6.17 -6.67 -4.27
C ALA A 96 5.83 -7.79 -3.28
N VAL A 97 5.74 -9.02 -3.78
CA VAL A 97 5.46 -10.23 -3.00
C VAL A 97 6.37 -11.35 -3.47
N LEU A 98 6.96 -12.09 -2.54
CA LEU A 98 7.60 -13.38 -2.81
C LEU A 98 7.64 -14.20 -1.51
N GLY A 99 6.79 -15.22 -1.40
CA GLY A 99 6.76 -15.99 -0.17
C GLY A 99 5.78 -17.16 -0.21
N TYR A 100 5.70 -17.82 0.92
CA TYR A 100 4.80 -18.93 1.16
C TYR A 100 3.57 -18.46 1.92
N MET A 101 2.38 -18.79 1.40
CA MET A 101 1.09 -18.60 2.03
C MET A 101 0.55 -19.95 2.53
N HIS A 102 0.10 -19.99 3.77
CA HIS A 102 -0.62 -21.11 4.34
C HIS A 102 -2.01 -20.69 4.77
N GLU A 103 -3.03 -21.39 4.30
CA GLU A 103 -4.43 -21.09 4.60
C GLU A 103 -5.00 -22.17 5.53
N TRP A 104 -5.78 -21.76 6.52
CA TRP A 104 -6.62 -22.65 7.33
C TRP A 104 -8.03 -22.05 7.43
N LYS A 105 -8.96 -22.82 7.99
CA LYS A 105 -10.39 -22.44 8.01
C LYS A 105 -10.69 -21.05 8.59
N ALA A 106 -9.85 -20.55 9.48
CA ALA A 106 -10.09 -19.30 10.22
C ALA A 106 -9.07 -18.19 9.92
N GLY A 107 -8.16 -18.37 8.99
CA GLY A 107 -7.14 -17.35 8.73
C GLY A 107 -5.99 -17.80 7.82
N HIS A 108 -4.94 -17.01 7.77
CA HIS A 108 -3.79 -17.18 6.91
C HIS A 108 -2.48 -16.95 7.67
N LEU A 109 -1.40 -17.55 7.18
CA LEU A 109 -0.01 -17.27 7.55
C LEU A 109 0.79 -17.02 6.27
N PHE A 110 1.51 -15.92 6.21
CA PHE A 110 2.46 -15.65 5.14
C PHE A 110 3.87 -15.49 5.70
N VAL A 111 4.85 -16.08 5.03
CA VAL A 111 6.27 -15.90 5.35
C VAL A 111 7.03 -15.61 4.05
N GLY A 112 7.68 -14.47 3.99
CA GLY A 112 8.40 -14.03 2.80
C GLY A 112 8.56 -12.51 2.72
N VAL A 113 8.68 -12.01 1.50
CA VAL A 113 8.77 -10.58 1.19
C VAL A 113 7.41 -10.08 0.76
N ARG A 114 6.93 -8.99 1.36
CA ARG A 114 5.75 -8.23 0.89
C ARG A 114 5.73 -6.82 1.50
N ASN A 115 4.84 -5.96 1.04
CA ASN A 115 4.62 -4.66 1.65
C ASN A 115 3.40 -4.67 2.58
N VAL A 116 3.31 -3.63 3.43
CA VAL A 116 2.25 -3.49 4.44
C VAL A 116 0.87 -3.32 3.79
N ASN A 117 0.81 -2.70 2.61
CA ASN A 117 -0.45 -2.42 1.90
C ASN A 117 -1.15 -3.67 1.36
N GLU A 118 -0.47 -4.83 1.32
CA GLU A 118 -1.09 -6.09 0.90
C GLU A 118 -2.15 -6.57 1.92
N ASP A 119 -1.99 -6.23 3.20
CA ASP A 119 -2.79 -6.81 4.28
C ASP A 119 -3.56 -5.79 5.12
N PHE A 120 -3.02 -4.57 5.25
CA PHE A 120 -3.52 -3.55 6.17
C PHE A 120 -4.11 -2.36 5.40
N PHE A 121 -4.99 -1.60 6.04
CA PHE A 121 -5.64 -0.40 5.50
C PHE A 121 -6.51 -0.67 4.27
N THR A 122 -6.98 -1.89 4.09
CA THR A 122 -7.77 -2.29 2.94
C THR A 122 -9.24 -1.95 3.15
N SER A 123 -9.79 -1.12 2.25
CA SER A 123 -11.21 -0.76 2.18
C SER A 123 -11.57 -0.41 0.74
N ASP A 124 -12.74 -0.81 0.29
CA ASP A 124 -13.23 -0.47 -1.05
C ASP A 124 -13.48 1.03 -1.22
N VAL A 125 -13.81 1.74 -0.14
CA VAL A 125 -14.04 3.20 -0.17
C VAL A 125 -12.72 3.95 -0.28
N THR A 126 -11.72 3.62 0.55
CA THR A 126 -10.41 4.29 0.50
C THR A 126 -9.62 3.93 -0.75
N ALA A 127 -9.76 2.71 -1.27
CA ALA A 127 -9.11 2.28 -2.51
C ALA A 127 -9.62 3.01 -3.78
N LEU A 128 -10.76 3.70 -3.68
CA LEU A 128 -11.27 4.55 -4.76
C LEU A 128 -10.39 5.78 -4.96
N PHE A 129 -9.89 6.39 -3.88
CA PHE A 129 -9.16 7.65 -3.93
C PHE A 129 -7.75 7.47 -4.49
N THR A 130 -7.26 8.52 -5.18
CA THR A 130 -5.94 8.53 -5.81
C THR A 130 -4.86 9.10 -4.90
N ASN A 131 -5.24 9.87 -3.88
CA ASN A 131 -4.32 10.37 -2.87
C ASN A 131 -3.75 9.23 -2.01
N GLY A 132 -2.44 9.22 -1.80
CA GLY A 132 -1.72 8.16 -1.08
C GLY A 132 -2.14 8.02 0.38
N SER A 133 -2.53 9.12 1.02
CA SER A 133 -2.96 9.14 2.43
C SER A 133 -4.31 8.49 2.68
N CYS A 134 -5.14 8.30 1.64
CA CYS A 134 -6.40 7.57 1.78
C CYS A 134 -6.19 6.07 2.02
N GLY A 135 -5.06 5.51 1.60
CA GLY A 135 -4.66 4.13 1.86
C GLY A 135 -3.92 4.02 3.21
N ILE A 136 -2.59 4.01 3.17
CA ILE A 136 -1.78 4.00 4.38
C ILE A 136 -1.73 5.39 5.01
N PHE A 137 -1.92 5.46 6.33
CA PHE A 137 -1.88 6.72 7.06
C PHE A 137 -0.51 7.41 6.98
N PRO A 138 -0.44 8.72 6.69
CA PRO A 138 0.84 9.45 6.64
C PRO A 138 1.57 9.45 7.99
N THR A 139 0.86 9.30 9.13
CA THR A 139 1.47 9.10 10.46
C THR A 139 2.34 7.85 10.55
N ILE A 140 2.22 6.95 9.59
CA ILE A 140 3.01 5.73 9.44
C ILE A 140 3.94 5.87 8.24
N ALA A 141 3.39 6.11 7.04
CA ALA A 141 4.15 6.13 5.78
C ALA A 141 5.21 7.23 5.72
N ALA A 142 4.91 8.43 6.23
CA ALA A 142 5.84 9.55 6.27
C ALA A 142 6.73 9.59 7.53
N SER A 143 6.51 8.66 8.49
CA SER A 143 7.25 8.66 9.76
C SER A 143 8.23 7.49 9.89
N TYR A 144 8.13 6.49 9.01
CA TYR A 144 8.94 5.29 9.05
C TYR A 144 9.34 4.85 7.63
N PRO A 145 10.60 4.45 7.38
CA PRO A 145 11.06 3.94 6.08
C PRO A 145 10.70 2.47 5.90
N ILE A 146 9.48 2.08 6.21
CA ILE A 146 9.01 0.70 6.24
C ILE A 146 8.77 0.12 4.85
N ALA A 147 8.44 -1.16 4.80
CA ALA A 147 8.00 -1.86 3.61
C ALA A 147 6.60 -1.39 3.18
N ASN A 148 6.52 -0.16 2.68
CA ASN A 148 5.35 0.48 2.09
C ASN A 148 5.60 0.71 0.59
N TYR A 149 4.55 0.67 -0.25
CA TYR A 149 4.70 0.90 -1.69
C TYR A 149 5.62 2.10 -1.99
N PRO A 150 6.60 1.97 -2.90
CA PRO A 150 6.95 0.80 -3.71
C PRO A 150 7.95 -0.16 -3.04
N LEU A 151 8.27 0.03 -1.76
CA LEU A 151 9.22 -0.79 -1.00
C LEU A 151 8.56 -2.08 -0.51
N SER A 152 9.34 -3.12 -0.32
CA SER A 152 8.93 -4.35 0.33
C SER A 152 9.98 -4.84 1.33
N GLY A 153 9.66 -5.83 2.14
CA GLY A 153 10.57 -6.34 3.15
C GLY A 153 10.19 -7.73 3.64
N LEU A 154 11.15 -8.41 4.22
CA LEU A 154 10.90 -9.70 4.85
C LEU A 154 9.93 -9.55 6.02
N THR A 155 8.93 -10.43 6.03
CA THR A 155 7.85 -10.40 7.02
C THR A 155 7.36 -11.80 7.38
N VAL A 156 6.77 -11.87 8.57
CA VAL A 156 5.85 -12.92 8.98
C VAL A 156 4.53 -12.26 9.29
N TYR A 157 3.51 -12.59 8.53
CA TYR A 157 2.13 -12.11 8.70
C TYR A 157 1.21 -13.25 9.09
N PHE A 158 0.23 -12.97 9.92
CA PHE A 158 -0.91 -13.86 10.13
C PHE A 158 -2.19 -13.08 10.38
N ASP A 159 -3.31 -13.70 10.02
CA ASP A 159 -4.65 -13.25 10.43
C ASP A 159 -5.47 -14.41 10.99
N VAL A 160 -6.49 -14.03 11.80
CA VAL A 160 -7.48 -14.98 12.34
C VAL A 160 -8.85 -14.28 12.34
N SER A 161 -9.85 -14.96 11.74
CA SER A 161 -11.21 -14.44 11.61
C SER A 161 -12.23 -15.30 12.34
N LYS A 162 -13.16 -14.64 13.06
CA LYS A 162 -14.29 -15.29 13.73
C LYS A 162 -15.45 -14.32 13.97
N GLY A 163 -16.64 -14.67 13.49
CA GLY A 163 -17.88 -13.94 13.83
C GLY A 163 -17.88 -12.46 13.41
N GLY A 164 -17.33 -12.16 12.24
CA GLY A 164 -17.20 -10.78 11.73
C GLY A 164 -15.96 -10.05 12.22
N TRP A 165 -15.24 -10.57 13.20
CA TRP A 165 -13.97 -10.04 13.67
C TRP A 165 -12.81 -10.68 12.92
N THR A 166 -11.80 -9.87 12.57
CA THR A 166 -10.51 -10.32 12.02
C THR A 166 -9.39 -9.62 12.77
N PHE A 167 -8.49 -10.38 13.34
CA PHE A 167 -7.23 -9.87 13.90
C PHE A 167 -6.10 -10.13 12.92
N LYS A 168 -5.32 -9.11 12.60
CA LYS A 168 -4.16 -9.16 11.71
C LYS A 168 -2.92 -8.74 12.48
N ASN A 169 -1.81 -9.41 12.27
CA ASN A 169 -0.51 -8.99 12.80
C ASN A 169 0.61 -9.30 11.80
N SER A 170 1.58 -8.43 11.72
CA SER A 170 2.79 -8.64 10.93
C SER A 170 4.03 -8.09 11.62
N LEU A 171 5.14 -8.80 11.40
CA LEU A 171 6.47 -8.42 11.88
C LEU A 171 7.40 -8.29 10.68
N TYR A 172 7.97 -7.11 10.48
CA TYR A 172 8.87 -6.77 9.38
C TYR A 172 10.29 -6.45 9.85
N ASN A 173 11.28 -6.61 8.97
CA ASN A 173 12.48 -5.79 9.06
C ASN A 173 12.08 -4.32 9.10
N GLY A 174 12.70 -3.50 9.94
CA GLY A 174 12.22 -2.14 10.21
C GLY A 174 12.34 -1.17 9.02
N VAL A 175 13.11 -1.52 7.99
CA VAL A 175 13.28 -0.76 6.75
C VAL A 175 12.86 -1.59 5.56
N GLY A 176 12.14 -0.98 4.63
CA GLY A 176 11.78 -1.57 3.34
C GLY A 176 12.82 -1.26 2.27
N TYR A 177 12.89 -2.11 1.24
CA TYR A 177 13.84 -1.99 0.14
C TYR A 177 13.18 -2.40 -1.18
N ASN A 178 13.66 -1.85 -2.30
CA ASN A 178 13.19 -2.24 -3.64
C ASN A 178 14.32 -2.54 -4.63
N GLY A 179 15.57 -2.49 -4.19
CA GLY A 179 16.75 -2.73 -5.01
C GLY A 179 17.09 -4.21 -5.19
N TRP A 180 18.18 -4.44 -5.91
CA TRP A 180 18.72 -5.77 -6.22
C TRP A 180 20.18 -5.94 -5.76
N LYS A 181 20.72 -4.95 -5.03
CA LYS A 181 22.10 -4.97 -4.52
C LYS A 181 22.19 -5.68 -3.18
N HIS A 182 23.35 -6.15 -2.80
CA HIS A 182 23.58 -6.87 -1.54
C HIS A 182 23.13 -6.07 -0.30
N HIS A 183 23.27 -4.75 -0.33
CA HIS A 183 22.91 -3.85 0.78
C HIS A 183 21.60 -3.07 0.55
N ASP A 184 20.91 -3.35 -0.55
CA ASP A 184 19.64 -2.76 -0.94
C ASP A 184 18.82 -3.83 -1.68
N ASN A 185 18.11 -4.66 -0.93
CA ASN A 185 17.19 -5.66 -1.46
C ASN A 185 16.19 -6.08 -0.36
N PRO A 186 14.98 -6.52 -0.74
CA PRO A 186 13.90 -6.78 0.21
C PRO A 186 14.10 -8.03 1.10
N PHE A 187 15.19 -8.78 0.92
CA PHE A 187 15.52 -9.94 1.77
C PHE A 187 16.42 -9.60 2.94
N ILE A 188 16.77 -8.33 3.14
CA ILE A 188 17.63 -7.89 4.23
C ILE A 188 16.93 -8.11 5.57
N ILE A 189 17.67 -8.69 6.52
CA ILE A 189 17.34 -8.74 7.94
C ILE A 189 18.49 -8.12 8.71
N ASN A 190 18.31 -6.90 9.20
CA ASN A 190 19.30 -6.19 9.99
C ASN A 190 18.67 -5.42 11.16
N PRO A 191 18.15 -6.12 12.20
CA PRO A 191 17.49 -5.47 13.32
C PRO A 191 18.38 -4.49 14.11
N LYS A 192 19.71 -4.65 14.01
CA LYS A 192 20.64 -3.75 14.68
C LYS A 192 20.73 -2.37 14.02
N ARG A 193 20.65 -2.30 12.70
CA ARG A 193 20.62 -1.05 11.91
C ARG A 193 19.18 -0.58 11.69
N ASP A 194 18.36 -1.44 11.09
CA ASP A 194 17.04 -1.11 10.57
C ASP A 194 15.97 -1.10 11.66
N GLY A 195 16.22 -1.77 12.79
CA GLY A 195 15.19 -2.03 13.80
C GLY A 195 14.23 -3.13 13.37
N VAL A 196 13.09 -3.16 14.05
CA VAL A 196 11.98 -4.07 13.79
C VAL A 196 10.68 -3.26 13.78
N PHE A 197 9.82 -3.52 12.82
CA PHE A 197 8.50 -2.92 12.70
C PHE A 197 7.42 -3.97 12.92
N ASN A 198 6.53 -3.73 13.87
CA ASN A 198 5.34 -4.54 14.12
C ASN A 198 4.08 -3.73 13.84
N ILE A 199 3.11 -4.36 13.20
CA ILE A 199 1.80 -3.79 12.93
C ILE A 199 0.71 -4.78 13.34
N SER A 200 -0.31 -4.29 14.06
CA SER A 200 -1.47 -5.06 14.50
C SER A 200 -2.74 -4.30 14.20
N GLN A 201 -3.76 -4.99 13.68
CA GLN A 201 -5.06 -4.41 13.37
C GLN A 201 -6.18 -5.37 13.78
N LEU A 202 -7.22 -4.84 14.40
CA LEU A 202 -8.45 -5.54 14.68
C LEU A 202 -9.55 -4.93 13.80
N GLU A 203 -10.21 -5.77 13.02
CA GLU A 203 -11.30 -5.40 12.11
C GLU A 203 -12.62 -5.99 12.59
N TYR A 204 -13.70 -5.28 12.31
CA TYR A 204 -15.06 -5.77 12.49
C TYR A 204 -15.92 -5.44 11.28
N SER A 205 -16.45 -6.48 10.62
CA SER A 205 -17.34 -6.36 9.48
C SER A 205 -18.78 -6.70 9.90
N TRP A 206 -19.72 -5.80 9.60
CA TRP A 206 -21.12 -5.99 9.92
C TRP A 206 -22.05 -5.31 8.92
N ARG A 207 -22.89 -6.09 8.24
CA ARG A 207 -23.91 -5.61 7.29
C ARG A 207 -23.39 -4.63 6.23
N GLY A 208 -22.21 -4.91 5.67
CA GLY A 208 -21.55 -4.05 4.68
C GLY A 208 -20.76 -2.88 5.26
N ALA A 209 -20.79 -2.69 6.58
CA ALA A 209 -19.88 -1.76 7.27
C ALA A 209 -18.56 -2.45 7.61
N LEU A 210 -17.47 -1.68 7.62
CA LEU A 210 -16.16 -2.10 8.05
C LEU A 210 -15.61 -1.10 9.07
N TYR A 211 -15.16 -1.59 10.19
CA TYR A 211 -14.47 -0.81 11.22
C TYR A 211 -13.15 -1.47 11.52
N TYR A 212 -12.10 -0.70 11.69
CA TYR A 212 -10.85 -1.23 12.21
C TYR A 212 -10.10 -0.23 13.08
N ALA A 213 -9.30 -0.77 13.99
CA ALA A 213 -8.35 -0.03 14.79
C ALA A 213 -7.04 -0.78 14.84
N GLY A 214 -5.93 -0.07 14.93
CA GLY A 214 -4.65 -0.72 14.98
C GLY A 214 -3.55 0.12 15.60
N VAL A 215 -2.40 -0.49 15.73
CA VAL A 215 -1.20 0.09 16.32
C VAL A 215 0.05 -0.42 15.59
N THR A 216 1.03 0.46 15.42
CA THR A 216 2.38 0.09 15.00
C THR A 216 3.37 0.36 16.10
N LEU A 217 4.40 -0.45 16.16
CA LEU A 217 5.58 -0.27 16.99
C LEU A 217 6.83 -0.39 16.12
N HIS A 218 7.67 0.63 16.13
CA HIS A 218 9.00 0.59 15.51
C HIS A 218 10.07 0.71 16.59
N THR A 219 11.07 -0.16 16.59
CA THR A 219 12.13 -0.15 17.61
C THR A 219 13.15 0.99 17.41
N ARG A 220 12.98 1.79 16.36
CA ARG A 220 13.74 3.00 16.06
C ARG A 220 12.81 4.20 15.99
N ARG A 221 13.37 5.38 16.29
CA ARG A 221 12.78 6.68 16.01
C ARG A 221 13.64 7.36 14.96
N PHE A 222 13.04 7.71 13.85
CA PHE A 222 13.72 8.40 12.75
C PHE A 222 13.77 9.90 13.03
N VAL A 223 14.86 10.53 12.63
CA VAL A 223 15.09 11.96 12.74
C VAL A 223 14.74 12.60 11.40
N PHE A 224 14.19 13.80 11.44
CA PHE A 224 13.83 14.58 10.26
C PHE A 224 14.61 15.90 10.33
N ASP A 225 15.11 16.37 9.20
CA ASP A 225 15.76 17.67 9.08
C ASP A 225 14.75 18.82 9.02
N ASP A 226 15.24 20.05 8.88
CA ASP A 226 14.42 21.25 8.80
C ASP A 226 13.58 21.31 7.49
N GLU A 227 13.95 20.53 6.46
CA GLU A 227 13.25 20.42 5.19
C GLU A 227 12.19 19.30 5.22
N GLY A 228 12.18 18.46 6.29
CA GLY A 228 11.26 17.35 6.48
C GLY A 228 11.73 16.05 5.85
N GLU A 229 12.98 15.98 5.43
CA GLU A 229 13.57 14.77 4.92
C GLU A 229 14.01 13.84 6.05
N MET A 230 13.74 12.55 5.86
CA MET A 230 14.09 11.52 6.83
C MET A 230 15.59 11.19 6.76
N ALA A 231 16.27 11.30 7.88
CA ALA A 231 17.66 10.88 8.00
C ALA A 231 17.84 9.37 7.71
N PRO A 232 19.05 8.95 7.26
CA PRO A 232 19.36 7.54 7.04
C PRO A 232 19.12 6.68 8.28
N ALA A 233 18.77 5.39 8.06
CA ALA A 233 18.39 4.48 9.14
C ALA A 233 19.48 4.20 10.19
N ASP A 234 20.74 4.41 9.86
CA ASP A 234 21.88 4.29 10.79
C ASP A 234 22.00 5.49 11.75
N GLU A 235 21.37 6.61 11.43
CA GLU A 235 21.24 7.78 12.31
C GLU A 235 20.01 7.72 13.23
N ALA A 236 19.13 6.75 13.00
CA ALA A 236 17.91 6.60 13.79
C ALA A 236 18.19 6.29 15.26
N VAL A 237 17.45 6.96 16.15
CA VAL A 237 17.58 6.81 17.59
C VAL A 237 17.06 5.46 18.07
N HIS A 238 17.80 4.79 18.97
CA HIS A 238 17.40 3.56 19.63
C HIS A 238 16.27 3.81 20.66
N LYS A 239 15.09 4.14 20.20
CA LYS A 239 13.90 4.40 21.01
C LYS A 239 12.66 3.92 20.29
N THR A 240 11.78 3.22 21.00
CA THR A 240 10.51 2.77 20.42
C THR A 240 9.64 3.96 20.04
N SER A 241 9.08 3.90 18.83
CA SER A 241 8.10 4.81 18.30
C SER A 241 6.79 4.05 18.02
N CYS A 242 5.66 4.71 18.21
CA CYS A 242 4.33 4.12 18.13
C CYS A 242 3.41 5.04 17.34
N ALA A 243 2.60 4.47 16.45
CA ALA A 243 1.44 5.14 15.87
C ALA A 243 0.21 4.26 16.04
N TRP A 244 -0.97 4.88 16.13
CA TRP A 244 -2.24 4.20 16.23
C TRP A 244 -3.27 4.84 15.31
N TRP A 245 -4.31 4.09 14.94
CA TRP A 245 -5.37 4.55 14.06
C TRP A 245 -6.70 3.91 14.37
N VAL A 246 -7.74 4.60 13.90
CA VAL A 246 -9.11 4.10 13.81
C VAL A 246 -9.69 4.43 12.45
N TYR A 247 -10.51 3.54 11.93
CA TYR A 247 -11.24 3.68 10.69
C TYR A 247 -12.66 3.18 10.85
N GLY A 248 -13.60 3.80 10.15
CA GLY A 248 -14.96 3.31 10.01
C GLY A 248 -15.57 3.70 8.68
N GLU A 249 -16.23 2.73 8.01
CA GLU A 249 -17.09 2.97 6.87
C GLU A 249 -18.46 2.34 7.10
N GLN A 250 -19.51 3.05 6.70
CA GLN A 250 -20.89 2.64 6.92
C GLN A 250 -21.72 2.93 5.68
N PRO A 251 -22.37 1.93 5.07
CA PRO A 251 -23.47 2.15 4.14
C PRO A 251 -24.62 2.89 4.84
N VAL A 252 -24.88 4.11 4.37
CA VAL A 252 -25.94 4.97 4.96
C VAL A 252 -27.22 4.92 4.13
N TRP A 253 -27.12 4.47 2.88
CA TRP A 253 -28.26 4.28 1.99
C TRP A 253 -27.97 3.18 0.98
N THR A 254 -28.96 2.31 0.75
CA THR A 254 -28.88 1.24 -0.27
C THR A 254 -30.24 1.08 -0.96
N SER A 255 -30.23 1.00 -2.28
CA SER A 255 -31.42 0.78 -3.10
C SER A 255 -31.07 -0.02 -4.37
N GLY A 256 -31.43 -1.29 -4.40
CA GLY A 256 -30.99 -2.22 -5.43
C GLY A 256 -29.47 -2.35 -5.44
N GLU A 257 -28.84 -2.09 -6.60
CA GLU A 257 -27.37 -2.13 -6.76
C GLU A 257 -26.68 -0.81 -6.37
N LYS A 258 -27.42 0.18 -5.88
CA LYS A 258 -26.90 1.51 -5.54
C LYS A 258 -26.66 1.61 -4.05
N THR A 259 -25.49 2.09 -3.67
CA THR A 259 -25.13 2.28 -2.28
C THR A 259 -24.40 3.62 -2.09
N ILE A 260 -24.71 4.32 -1.00
CA ILE A 260 -23.91 5.45 -0.51
C ILE A 260 -23.25 4.99 0.80
N THR A 261 -21.94 5.04 0.83
CA THR A 261 -21.13 4.69 2.01
C THR A 261 -20.38 5.94 2.48
N CYS A 262 -20.51 6.29 3.75
CA CYS A 262 -19.69 7.32 4.39
C CYS A 262 -18.52 6.68 5.11
N MET A 263 -17.38 7.35 5.17
CA MET A 263 -16.21 6.90 5.89
C MET A 263 -15.56 8.03 6.69
N ALA A 264 -14.86 7.66 7.76
CA ALA A 264 -13.96 8.54 8.50
C ALA A 264 -12.80 7.74 9.07
N GLN A 265 -11.63 8.40 9.13
CA GLN A 265 -10.44 7.82 9.73
C GLN A 265 -9.61 8.87 10.48
N TYR A 266 -8.88 8.38 11.47
CA TYR A 266 -7.99 9.20 12.28
C TYR A 266 -6.77 8.41 12.71
N SER A 267 -5.61 9.05 12.73
CA SER A 267 -4.38 8.44 13.25
C SER A 267 -3.46 9.45 13.93
N GLU A 268 -2.68 8.95 14.88
CA GLU A 268 -1.63 9.70 15.55
C GLU A 268 -0.33 8.89 15.66
N ASN A 269 0.80 9.57 15.43
CA ASN A 269 2.11 9.11 15.86
C ASN A 269 2.41 9.76 17.23
N THR A 270 2.82 8.96 18.21
CA THR A 270 3.12 9.46 19.56
C THR A 270 4.37 10.33 19.62
N CYS A 271 5.19 10.32 18.56
CA CYS A 271 6.34 11.20 18.40
C CYS A 271 5.92 12.41 17.53
N ARG A 272 5.84 13.59 18.13
CA ARG A 272 5.51 14.83 17.40
C ARG A 272 6.64 15.34 16.49
N GLU A 273 7.83 14.82 16.67
CA GLU A 273 9.01 15.10 15.84
C GLU A 273 9.11 14.13 14.66
N SER A 274 8.12 13.22 14.48
CA SER A 274 8.04 12.34 13.31
C SER A 274 7.58 13.11 12.08
N GLY A 275 7.78 12.56 10.89
CA GLY A 275 7.39 13.19 9.62
C GLY A 275 5.95 13.70 9.63
N CYS A 276 4.98 12.81 9.93
CA CYS A 276 3.59 13.18 10.20
C CYS A 276 3.16 12.66 11.57
N TYR A 277 2.63 13.53 12.43
CA TYR A 277 2.22 13.12 13.78
C TYR A 277 0.70 13.03 13.98
N ARG A 278 -0.11 13.60 13.09
CA ARG A 278 -1.57 13.50 13.14
C ARG A 278 -2.19 13.54 11.75
N TYR A 279 -3.24 12.75 11.57
CA TYR A 279 -4.01 12.70 10.32
C TYR A 279 -5.49 12.47 10.62
N ALA A 280 -6.34 13.15 9.87
CA ALA A 280 -7.78 12.95 9.89
C ALA A 280 -8.33 13.00 8.45
N GLU A 281 -9.30 12.15 8.16
CA GLU A 281 -10.00 12.12 6.88
C GLU A 281 -11.48 11.82 7.11
N ALA A 282 -12.32 12.44 6.27
CA ALA A 282 -13.72 12.10 6.15
C ALA A 282 -14.17 12.20 4.71
N GLY A 283 -15.04 11.29 4.31
CA GLY A 283 -15.51 11.22 2.94
C GLY A 283 -16.61 10.19 2.74
N GLY A 284 -16.78 9.81 1.49
CA GLY A 284 -17.70 8.75 1.13
C GLY A 284 -17.73 8.47 -0.35
N ALA A 285 -18.43 7.42 -0.72
CA ALA A 285 -18.57 6.95 -2.07
C ALA A 285 -20.04 6.60 -2.40
N TYR A 286 -20.44 6.92 -3.61
CA TYR A 286 -21.60 6.35 -4.27
C TYR A 286 -21.15 5.25 -5.21
N THR A 287 -21.77 4.10 -5.13
CA THR A 287 -21.46 2.92 -5.97
C THR A 287 -22.74 2.46 -6.67
N ASP A 288 -22.65 2.15 -7.95
CA ASP A 288 -23.63 1.38 -8.72
C ASP A 288 -22.90 0.30 -9.55
N SER A 289 -23.64 -0.42 -10.42
CA SER A 289 -23.09 -1.54 -11.22
C SER A 289 -21.90 -1.18 -12.12
N LEU A 290 -21.74 0.09 -12.52
CA LEU A 290 -20.70 0.53 -13.44
C LEU A 290 -19.89 1.71 -12.93
N ASN A 291 -20.38 2.43 -11.93
CA ASN A 291 -19.78 3.69 -11.49
C ASN A 291 -19.49 3.66 -9.98
N VAL A 292 -18.37 4.21 -9.61
CA VAL A 292 -18.05 4.57 -8.23
C VAL A 292 -17.59 6.02 -8.22
N CYS A 293 -18.30 6.88 -7.47
CA CYS A 293 -17.97 8.29 -7.33
C CYS A 293 -17.63 8.57 -5.86
N GLY A 294 -16.58 9.32 -5.60
CA GLY A 294 -16.17 9.62 -4.23
C GLY A 294 -15.77 11.08 -4.01
N ILE A 295 -15.93 11.50 -2.78
CA ILE A 295 -15.39 12.74 -2.24
C ILE A 295 -14.68 12.43 -0.94
N SER A 296 -13.49 12.99 -0.73
CA SER A 296 -12.71 12.86 0.50
C SER A 296 -12.01 14.17 0.84
N GLY A 297 -12.05 14.57 2.10
CA GLY A 297 -11.29 15.67 2.68
C GLY A 297 -10.30 15.15 3.71
N GLN A 298 -9.02 15.48 3.54
CA GLN A 298 -7.91 15.00 4.35
C GLN A 298 -7.18 16.17 5.00
N TYR A 299 -6.72 15.97 6.23
CA TYR A 299 -5.88 16.92 6.95
C TYR A 299 -4.76 16.20 7.67
N ALA A 300 -3.52 16.53 7.32
CA ALA A 300 -2.31 15.98 7.89
C ALA A 300 -1.46 17.06 8.57
N GLN A 301 -0.94 16.75 9.76
CA GLN A 301 -0.01 17.60 10.50
C GLN A 301 1.38 16.96 10.48
N PHE A 302 2.26 17.59 9.74
CA PHE A 302 3.69 17.23 9.68
C PHE A 302 4.48 18.04 10.70
N CYS A 303 5.72 17.66 10.95
CA CYS A 303 6.57 18.35 11.92
C CYS A 303 6.87 19.81 11.50
N GLN A 304 6.87 20.13 10.19
CA GLN A 304 7.14 21.46 9.67
C GLN A 304 5.87 22.28 9.46
N ASP A 305 4.78 21.67 8.96
CA ASP A 305 3.57 22.40 8.56
C ASP A 305 2.39 21.43 8.43
N ASN A 306 1.26 21.93 7.95
CA ASN A 306 0.04 21.15 7.78
C ASN A 306 -0.33 21.09 6.29
N GLU A 307 -0.96 20.01 5.89
CA GLU A 307 -1.52 19.88 4.54
C GLU A 307 -3.00 19.50 4.62
N PHE A 308 -3.80 20.25 3.87
CA PHE A 308 -5.20 19.92 3.59
C PHE A 308 -5.33 19.48 2.13
N SER A 309 -6.05 18.39 1.89
CA SER A 309 -6.40 17.93 0.55
C SER A 309 -7.89 17.65 0.44
N LEU A 310 -8.47 17.98 -0.70
CA LEU A 310 -9.85 17.64 -1.08
C LEU A 310 -9.80 16.91 -2.41
N GLU A 311 -10.31 15.69 -2.45
CA GLU A 311 -10.38 14.88 -3.67
C GLU A 311 -11.83 14.63 -4.09
N LEU A 312 -12.09 14.77 -5.40
CA LEU A 312 -13.29 14.31 -6.10
C LEU A 312 -12.84 13.31 -7.17
N THR A 313 -13.36 12.11 -7.16
CA THR A 313 -12.99 11.09 -8.13
C THR A 313 -14.22 10.33 -8.64
N TRP A 314 -14.14 9.86 -9.87
CA TRP A 314 -15.17 9.04 -10.51
C TRP A 314 -14.51 7.91 -11.29
N ARG A 315 -14.75 6.67 -10.86
CA ARG A 315 -14.30 5.48 -11.57
C ARG A 315 -15.48 4.86 -12.32
N ARG A 316 -15.32 4.65 -13.63
CA ARG A 316 -16.28 3.99 -14.48
C ARG A 316 -15.72 2.72 -15.09
N GLN A 317 -16.39 1.60 -14.89
CA GLN A 317 -16.09 0.35 -15.56
C GLN A 317 -16.54 0.43 -17.01
N LEU A 318 -15.63 0.28 -17.97
CA LEU A 318 -15.89 0.30 -19.40
C LEU A 318 -16.12 -1.11 -19.95
N THR A 319 -15.31 -2.05 -19.49
CA THR A 319 -15.40 -3.48 -19.80
C THR A 319 -15.09 -4.27 -18.53
N LYS A 320 -15.15 -5.61 -18.58
CA LYS A 320 -14.77 -6.45 -17.42
C LYS A 320 -13.33 -6.22 -16.95
N SER A 321 -12.46 -5.77 -17.85
CA SER A 321 -11.01 -5.62 -17.60
C SER A 321 -10.50 -4.17 -17.68
N ILE A 322 -11.35 -3.20 -18.04
CA ILE A 322 -10.91 -1.82 -18.28
C ILE A 322 -11.81 -0.86 -17.52
N ALA A 323 -11.21 0.03 -16.74
CA ALA A 323 -11.89 1.15 -16.10
C ALA A 323 -11.15 2.47 -16.38
N ILE A 324 -11.91 3.57 -16.46
CA ILE A 324 -11.38 4.94 -16.51
C ILE A 324 -11.71 5.65 -15.20
N GLN A 325 -10.80 6.49 -14.72
CA GLN A 325 -10.96 7.20 -13.45
C GLN A 325 -10.37 8.61 -13.52
N PRO A 326 -11.15 9.64 -13.92
CA PRO A 326 -10.80 11.03 -13.70
C PRO A 326 -10.87 11.38 -12.20
N SER A 327 -9.93 12.22 -11.75
CA SER A 327 -9.85 12.76 -10.40
C SER A 327 -9.50 14.25 -10.44
N PHE A 328 -10.02 14.98 -9.49
CA PHE A 328 -9.71 16.38 -9.20
C PHE A 328 -9.24 16.46 -7.75
N GLN A 329 -8.08 17.10 -7.52
CA GLN A 329 -7.59 17.36 -6.17
C GLN A 329 -7.27 18.85 -6.00
N TYR A 330 -7.68 19.40 -4.87
CA TYR A 330 -7.23 20.69 -4.36
C TYR A 330 -6.39 20.44 -3.11
N ILE A 331 -5.16 20.95 -3.11
CA ILE A 331 -4.17 20.73 -2.03
C ILE A 331 -3.66 22.10 -1.57
N ASN A 332 -3.61 22.28 -0.25
CA ASN A 332 -3.11 23.49 0.40
C ASN A 332 -2.12 23.11 1.50
N ASN A 333 -0.90 23.64 1.42
CA ASN A 333 0.15 23.50 2.43
C ASN A 333 1.05 24.74 2.44
N GLY A 334 2.13 24.75 3.22
CA GLY A 334 3.10 25.83 3.30
C GLY A 334 3.79 26.20 1.98
N ASN A 335 3.83 25.28 1.01
CA ASN A 335 4.39 25.52 -0.33
C ASN A 335 3.39 26.20 -1.27
N GLY A 336 2.12 26.31 -0.89
CA GLY A 336 1.07 27.00 -1.64
C GLY A 336 -0.21 26.22 -1.86
N ASN A 337 -0.97 26.65 -2.88
CA ASN A 337 -2.22 26.04 -3.31
C ASN A 337 -2.02 25.37 -4.67
N PHE A 338 -2.37 24.11 -4.75
CA PHE A 338 -2.26 23.31 -5.96
C PHE A 338 -3.64 22.81 -6.37
N THR A 339 -3.85 22.73 -7.67
CA THR A 339 -5.05 22.16 -8.27
C THR A 339 -4.61 21.16 -9.33
N VAL A 340 -4.87 19.88 -9.08
CA VAL A 340 -4.44 18.78 -9.94
C VAL A 340 -5.67 18.12 -10.56
N LEU A 341 -5.62 17.91 -11.85
CA LEU A 341 -6.49 17.02 -12.59
C LEU A 341 -5.70 15.77 -12.96
N SER A 342 -6.24 14.61 -12.71
CA SER A 342 -5.65 13.38 -13.21
C SER A 342 -6.69 12.49 -13.88
N THR A 343 -6.21 11.58 -14.72
CA THR A 343 -7.06 10.56 -15.34
C THR A 343 -6.28 9.26 -15.41
N ARG A 344 -6.83 8.23 -14.77
CA ARG A 344 -6.29 6.87 -14.81
C ARG A 344 -7.03 6.03 -15.84
N LEU A 345 -6.30 5.18 -16.55
CA LEU A 345 -6.82 4.01 -17.25
C LEU A 345 -6.27 2.78 -16.53
N CYS A 346 -7.16 1.97 -15.99
CA CYS A 346 -6.83 0.75 -15.25
C CYS A 346 -7.21 -0.46 -16.09
N CYS A 347 -6.26 -1.38 -16.31
CA CYS A 347 -6.44 -2.62 -17.05
C CYS A 347 -6.08 -3.81 -16.16
N SER A 348 -6.96 -4.80 -16.05
CA SER A 348 -6.69 -6.09 -15.38
C SER A 348 -6.75 -7.25 -16.39
N PHE A 349 -5.89 -8.24 -16.26
CA PHE A 349 -5.80 -9.38 -17.18
C PHE A 349 -5.34 -10.65 -16.47
#